data_0ef7cbf3eb49506e5bff387c6339d0cf
#
_entry.id   0ef7cbf3eb49506e5bff387c6339d0cf
#
_cell.length_a   1.000
_cell.length_b   1.000
_cell.length_c   1.000
_cell.angle_alpha   90.00
_cell.angle_beta   90.00
_cell.angle_gamma   90.00
#
_symmetry.space_group_name_H-M   'P 1'
#
loop_
_entity.id
_entity.type
_entity.pdbx_description
1 polymer ?
#
loop_
_entity_poly.entity_id
_entity_poly.type
_entity_poly.pdbx_seq_one_letter_code
_entity_poly.pdbx_strand_id
1 'polypeptide(L)'
;MHQTSGSILSPSDVNNLVGIKPTVGLTSRYLVIPISEHQDTVGPMARSVKDAAYLLQAIAGVDPNDNYTLAIPNNGSIPDYVAACDYSALAGKRIGVAWNVIDIYGPIDEPVMTAFMESVALIERAGATIVDANFTAFPEYVQDNNETLVLNADFLTNLATYLSELSYNPNNVTDLQDVRDFTHNFTAEDWPDRDTAVWDDALDNQGWNNTDPRFWAAYQANLYYGGEGGILGALDRENVSAVLLPTQLSPGIPALVGSPVITVPMGFYPADWNVTYNRRNTLVETGPKVPFGLSFMGRKFDEATLIGLAYAYEQRTMHRNDVQPYIIPNIELGDFVK
;
A
#
# COMPACT_ATOMS: atom_id res chain seq x y z
N MET A 1 -8.40 -4.01 -5.70
CA MET A 1 -7.46 -4.82 -4.87
C MET A 1 -7.57 -4.40 -3.42
N HIS A 2 -7.38 -5.31 -2.50
CA HIS A 2 -7.36 -5.06 -1.05
C HIS A 2 -5.90 -4.94 -0.55
N GLN A 3 -5.62 -4.02 0.37
CA GLN A 3 -4.32 -3.84 1.01
C GLN A 3 -4.46 -3.63 2.51
N THR A 4 -3.58 -4.26 3.28
CA THR A 4 -3.36 -4.01 4.71
C THR A 4 -2.04 -3.24 4.91
N SER A 5 -0.90 -3.82 4.50
CA SER A 5 0.43 -3.22 4.66
C SER A 5 1.34 -3.43 3.44
N GLY A 6 0.79 -3.32 2.19
CA GLY A 6 1.60 -3.41 0.97
C GLY A 6 0.91 -4.02 -0.25
N SER A 7 -0.20 -4.74 -0.10
CA SER A 7 -0.77 -5.61 -1.14
C SER A 7 -1.37 -4.91 -2.39
N ILE A 8 -1.43 -3.58 -2.43
CA ILE A 8 -1.64 -2.78 -3.65
C ILE A 8 -0.29 -2.25 -4.15
N LEU A 9 0.51 -1.69 -3.25
CA LEU A 9 1.74 -0.97 -3.61
C LEU A 9 2.82 -1.93 -4.11
N SER A 10 3.11 -3.02 -3.37
CA SER A 10 4.17 -3.95 -3.72
C SER A 10 3.92 -4.67 -5.07
N PRO A 11 2.72 -5.23 -5.35
CA PRO A 11 2.49 -5.80 -6.68
C PRO A 11 2.45 -4.75 -7.79
N SER A 12 2.02 -3.50 -7.52
CA SER A 12 2.10 -2.44 -8.53
C SER A 12 3.54 -2.08 -8.86
N ASP A 13 4.41 -2.01 -7.85
CA ASP A 13 5.84 -1.76 -7.95
C ASP A 13 6.51 -2.71 -8.96
N VAL A 14 6.39 -4.02 -8.71
CA VAL A 14 7.08 -5.06 -9.51
C VAL A 14 6.35 -5.48 -10.79
N ASN A 15 5.21 -4.87 -11.10
CA ASN A 15 4.43 -5.14 -12.32
C ASN A 15 4.25 -3.90 -13.22
N ASN A 16 5.02 -2.84 -13.01
CA ASN A 16 4.98 -1.63 -13.84
C ASN A 16 3.59 -0.99 -13.89
N LEU A 17 2.93 -0.92 -12.73
CA LEU A 17 1.57 -0.40 -12.58
C LEU A 17 1.53 0.82 -11.66
N VAL A 18 0.47 1.58 -11.81
CA VAL A 18 0.05 2.58 -10.81
C VAL A 18 -0.86 1.91 -9.81
N GLY A 19 -0.54 2.04 -8.53
CA GLY A 19 -1.37 1.57 -7.43
C GLY A 19 -1.76 2.71 -6.49
N ILE A 20 -3.02 2.83 -6.15
CA ILE A 20 -3.49 3.77 -5.12
C ILE A 20 -3.96 2.96 -3.92
N LYS A 21 -3.23 3.07 -2.82
CA LYS A 21 -3.74 2.72 -1.49
C LYS A 21 -4.47 3.95 -0.96
N PRO A 22 -5.81 3.97 -0.95
CA PRO A 22 -6.52 5.13 -0.41
C PRO A 22 -6.46 5.17 1.11
N THR A 23 -6.94 6.25 1.67
CA THR A 23 -7.21 6.38 3.11
C THR A 23 -8.14 5.25 3.56
N VAL A 24 -7.84 4.64 4.71
CA VAL A 24 -8.74 3.68 5.35
C VAL A 24 -10.08 4.36 5.63
N GLY A 25 -11.16 3.80 5.07
CA GLY A 25 -12.50 4.37 5.12
C GLY A 25 -12.87 5.31 3.97
N LEU A 26 -12.00 5.53 2.97
CA LEU A 26 -12.41 6.23 1.74
C LEU A 26 -13.27 5.34 0.84
N THR A 27 -13.01 4.06 0.85
CA THR A 27 -13.74 3.02 0.10
C THR A 27 -14.27 1.98 1.08
N SER A 28 -15.45 1.44 0.80
CA SER A 28 -16.04 0.39 1.63
C SER A 28 -15.24 -0.91 1.59
N ARG A 29 -15.13 -1.57 2.74
CA ARG A 29 -14.53 -2.90 2.92
C ARG A 29 -15.58 -3.96 3.25
N TYR A 30 -16.87 -3.57 3.19
CA TYR A 30 -17.96 -4.50 3.46
C TYR A 30 -17.89 -5.72 2.53
N LEU A 31 -17.98 -6.91 3.10
CA LEU A 31 -17.82 -8.20 2.43
C LEU A 31 -16.43 -8.47 1.80
N VAL A 32 -15.43 -7.67 2.12
CA VAL A 32 -14.03 -7.99 1.82
C VAL A 32 -13.48 -8.86 2.96
N ILE A 33 -12.80 -9.95 2.64
CA ILE A 33 -12.15 -10.81 3.65
C ILE A 33 -11.15 -9.94 4.43
N PRO A 34 -11.34 -9.75 5.74
CA PRO A 34 -10.53 -8.80 6.50
C PRO A 34 -9.22 -9.41 6.99
N ILE A 35 -8.24 -8.54 7.22
CA ILE A 35 -7.09 -8.79 8.09
C ILE A 35 -7.20 -7.86 9.30
N SER A 36 -7.20 -6.53 9.09
CA SER A 36 -7.26 -5.54 10.16
C SER A 36 -8.23 -4.42 9.80
N GLU A 37 -9.24 -4.20 10.62
CA GLU A 37 -10.15 -3.07 10.45
C GLU A 37 -9.44 -1.70 10.51
N HIS A 38 -8.24 -1.63 11.13
CA HIS A 38 -7.47 -0.41 11.29
C HIS A 38 -6.62 -0.06 10.08
N GLN A 39 -6.22 -1.07 9.26
CA GLN A 39 -5.28 -0.89 8.16
C GLN A 39 -5.84 -1.27 6.79
N ASP A 40 -6.89 -2.11 6.73
CA ASP A 40 -7.45 -2.58 5.48
C ASP A 40 -8.09 -1.46 4.66
N THR A 41 -7.81 -1.48 3.37
CA THR A 41 -8.44 -0.57 2.39
C THR A 41 -8.54 -1.22 1.02
N VAL A 42 -9.50 -0.79 0.22
CA VAL A 42 -9.69 -1.23 -1.16
C VAL A 42 -9.29 -0.11 -2.12
N GLY A 43 -8.40 -0.39 -3.06
CA GLY A 43 -7.94 0.63 -3.99
C GLY A 43 -7.62 0.08 -5.38
N PRO A 44 -7.50 0.97 -6.38
CA PRO A 44 -7.24 0.60 -7.75
C PRO A 44 -5.77 0.25 -8.02
N MET A 45 -5.58 -0.68 -8.94
CA MET A 45 -4.34 -0.90 -9.68
C MET A 45 -4.66 -0.68 -11.16
N ALA A 46 -3.90 0.16 -11.84
CA ALA A 46 -4.18 0.53 -13.23
C ALA A 46 -2.87 0.77 -14.01
N ARG A 47 -3.02 0.99 -15.32
CA ARG A 47 -1.87 1.21 -16.20
C ARG A 47 -1.40 2.66 -16.23
N SER A 48 -2.23 3.59 -15.80
CA SER A 48 -1.92 5.01 -15.70
C SER A 48 -2.55 5.63 -14.46
N VAL A 49 -2.00 6.77 -14.01
CA VAL A 49 -2.57 7.53 -12.89
C VAL A 49 -4.00 7.95 -13.18
N LYS A 50 -4.30 8.33 -14.42
CA LYS A 50 -5.64 8.76 -14.78
C LYS A 50 -6.66 7.62 -14.76
N ASP A 51 -6.27 6.42 -15.19
CA ASP A 51 -7.15 5.23 -15.08
C ASP A 51 -7.38 4.85 -13.62
N ALA A 52 -6.33 4.92 -12.78
CA ALA A 52 -6.46 4.70 -11.34
C ALA A 52 -7.40 5.73 -10.69
N ALA A 53 -7.32 7.01 -11.11
CA ALA A 53 -8.23 8.06 -10.65
C ALA A 53 -9.69 7.80 -11.04
N TYR A 54 -9.96 7.35 -12.27
CA TYR A 54 -11.31 6.93 -12.69
C TYR A 54 -11.86 5.79 -11.83
N LEU A 55 -11.03 4.78 -11.57
CA LEU A 55 -11.45 3.64 -10.74
C LEU A 55 -11.70 4.08 -9.30
N LEU A 56 -10.81 4.90 -8.72
CA LEU A 56 -11.00 5.41 -7.35
C LEU A 56 -12.27 6.26 -7.25
N GLN A 57 -12.51 7.14 -8.24
CA GLN A 57 -13.73 7.96 -8.30
C GLN A 57 -15.00 7.11 -8.30
N ALA A 58 -14.95 5.94 -8.93
CA ALA A 58 -16.11 5.05 -9.04
C ALA A 58 -16.41 4.24 -7.77
N ILE A 59 -15.38 3.98 -6.92
CA ILE A 59 -15.53 3.12 -5.74
C ILE A 59 -15.47 3.87 -4.40
N ALA A 60 -15.05 5.15 -4.41
CA ALA A 60 -14.99 5.97 -3.20
C ALA A 60 -16.39 6.43 -2.78
N GLY A 61 -16.66 6.42 -1.48
CA GLY A 61 -17.93 6.95 -0.96
C GLY A 61 -18.35 6.33 0.36
N VAL A 62 -19.41 6.88 0.94
CA VAL A 62 -20.00 6.41 2.19
C VAL A 62 -20.80 5.14 1.95
N ASP A 63 -20.56 4.13 2.79
CA ASP A 63 -21.34 2.88 2.86
C ASP A 63 -21.82 2.68 4.30
N PRO A 64 -23.15 2.56 4.53
CA PRO A 64 -23.68 2.34 5.87
C PRO A 64 -23.24 1.00 6.50
N ASN A 65 -22.73 0.07 5.71
CA ASN A 65 -22.24 -1.23 6.18
C ASN A 65 -20.76 -1.19 6.60
N ASP A 66 -20.02 -0.13 6.28
CA ASP A 66 -18.65 0.11 6.75
C ASP A 66 -18.58 1.47 7.46
N ASN A 67 -18.61 1.47 8.78
CA ASN A 67 -18.63 2.66 9.61
C ASN A 67 -17.40 3.56 9.46
N TYR A 68 -16.25 3.03 9.01
CA TYR A 68 -15.07 3.83 8.72
C TYR A 68 -15.30 4.83 7.58
N THR A 69 -16.22 4.53 6.66
CA THR A 69 -16.56 5.45 5.57
C THR A 69 -17.29 6.72 6.05
N LEU A 70 -17.84 6.71 7.26
CA LEU A 70 -18.43 7.91 7.87
C LEU A 70 -17.39 8.99 8.21
N ALA A 71 -16.10 8.65 8.24
CA ALA A 71 -15.01 9.59 8.44
C ALA A 71 -14.68 10.44 7.20
N ILE A 72 -15.26 10.14 6.03
CA ILE A 72 -15.09 10.94 4.81
C ILE A 72 -15.51 12.39 5.10
N PRO A 73 -14.59 13.37 4.89
CA PRO A 73 -14.87 14.77 5.22
C PRO A 73 -15.98 15.37 4.34
N ASN A 74 -16.41 16.59 4.69
CA ASN A 74 -17.42 17.35 3.94
C ASN A 74 -18.74 16.59 3.73
N ASN A 75 -19.22 15.89 4.76
CA ASN A 75 -20.46 15.09 4.74
C ASN A 75 -20.44 13.98 3.67
N GLY A 76 -19.30 13.33 3.47
CA GLY A 76 -19.15 12.23 2.49
C GLY A 76 -18.93 12.70 1.05
N SER A 77 -18.63 13.97 0.82
CA SER A 77 -18.35 14.49 -0.52
C SER A 77 -16.99 14.04 -1.02
N ILE A 78 -16.97 13.42 -2.16
CA ILE A 78 -15.76 12.94 -2.83
C ILE A 78 -15.24 13.99 -3.81
N PRO A 79 -13.93 14.36 -3.74
CA PRO A 79 -13.31 15.23 -4.74
C PRO A 79 -13.37 14.64 -6.14
N ASP A 80 -13.28 15.47 -7.18
CA ASP A 80 -13.09 15.00 -8.55
C ASP A 80 -11.61 14.57 -8.75
N TYR A 81 -11.36 13.28 -8.57
CA TYR A 81 -10.02 12.70 -8.70
C TYR A 81 -9.51 12.74 -10.14
N VAL A 82 -10.41 12.71 -11.13
CA VAL A 82 -10.04 12.78 -12.54
C VAL A 82 -9.61 14.20 -12.91
N ALA A 83 -10.30 15.21 -12.39
CA ALA A 83 -9.91 16.61 -12.55
C ALA A 83 -8.59 16.95 -11.83
N ALA A 84 -8.21 16.20 -10.78
CA ALA A 84 -6.94 16.36 -10.09
C ALA A 84 -5.72 15.94 -10.97
N CYS A 85 -5.92 15.22 -12.08
CA CYS A 85 -4.88 14.86 -13.04
C CYS A 85 -4.40 16.11 -13.83
N ASP A 86 -3.58 16.95 -13.18
CA ASP A 86 -3.04 18.18 -13.73
C ASP A 86 -1.53 18.08 -13.94
N TYR A 87 -1.07 18.33 -15.17
CA TYR A 87 0.35 18.34 -15.50
C TYR A 87 1.16 19.35 -14.67
N SER A 88 0.55 20.45 -14.26
CA SER A 88 1.20 21.51 -13.48
C SER A 88 1.22 21.27 -11.96
N ALA A 89 0.66 20.17 -11.46
CA ALA A 89 0.43 19.93 -10.04
C ALA A 89 1.69 19.92 -9.15
N LEU A 90 2.89 19.73 -9.73
CA LEU A 90 4.16 19.83 -9.01
C LEU A 90 4.62 21.27 -8.76
N ALA A 91 4.17 22.23 -9.58
CA ALA A 91 4.65 23.61 -9.50
C ALA A 91 4.26 24.26 -8.16
N GLY A 92 5.26 24.84 -7.47
CA GLY A 92 5.09 25.53 -6.20
C GLY A 92 4.80 24.61 -4.99
N LYS A 93 4.79 23.29 -5.16
CA LYS A 93 4.61 22.36 -4.05
C LYS A 93 5.89 22.17 -3.26
N ARG A 94 5.75 21.98 -1.95
CA ARG A 94 6.81 21.46 -1.08
C ARG A 94 6.62 19.97 -0.91
N ILE A 95 7.67 19.22 -1.16
CA ILE A 95 7.64 17.75 -1.14
C ILE A 95 8.80 17.26 -0.29
N GLY A 96 8.53 16.37 0.64
CA GLY A 96 9.52 15.81 1.55
C GLY A 96 10.16 14.54 1.00
N VAL A 97 11.37 14.24 1.47
CA VAL A 97 12.01 12.93 1.33
C VAL A 97 12.38 12.42 2.72
N ALA A 98 12.00 11.19 3.05
CA ALA A 98 12.33 10.56 4.33
C ALA A 98 13.67 9.80 4.23
N TRP A 99 14.78 10.54 4.19
CA TRP A 99 16.12 9.98 4.02
C TRP A 99 16.49 8.97 5.08
N ASN A 100 16.08 9.19 6.33
CA ASN A 100 16.38 8.26 7.42
C ASN A 100 15.72 6.89 7.25
N VAL A 101 14.64 6.78 6.49
CA VAL A 101 14.04 5.48 6.14
C VAL A 101 14.97 4.72 5.20
N ILE A 102 15.50 5.42 4.19
CA ILE A 102 16.46 4.87 3.23
C ILE A 102 17.74 4.41 3.94
N ASP A 103 18.29 5.27 4.81
CA ASP A 103 19.54 5.01 5.52
C ASP A 103 19.42 3.82 6.50
N ILE A 104 18.29 3.68 7.20
CA ILE A 104 18.09 2.66 8.23
C ILE A 104 17.78 1.29 7.63
N TYR A 105 17.02 1.21 6.54
CA TYR A 105 16.80 -0.06 5.85
C TYR A 105 18.07 -0.61 5.20
N GLY A 106 19.07 0.24 5.00
CA GLY A 106 20.37 -0.15 4.48
C GLY A 106 20.46 -0.10 2.97
N PRO A 107 21.45 -0.75 2.37
CA PRO A 107 21.77 -0.55 0.97
C PRO A 107 20.59 -0.94 0.07
N ILE A 108 20.09 0.05 -0.65
CA ILE A 108 19.14 -0.15 -1.75
C ILE A 108 19.95 -0.36 -3.02
N ASP A 109 19.47 -1.21 -3.91
CA ASP A 109 20.12 -1.48 -5.19
C ASP A 109 20.38 -0.18 -5.96
N GLU A 110 21.59 -0.08 -6.50
CA GLU A 110 22.08 1.11 -7.20
C GLU A 110 21.11 1.60 -8.31
N PRO A 111 20.51 0.75 -9.17
CA PRO A 111 19.55 1.21 -10.17
C PRO A 111 18.33 1.90 -9.57
N VAL A 112 17.82 1.41 -8.44
CA VAL A 112 16.67 2.00 -7.73
C VAL A 112 17.05 3.36 -7.16
N MET A 113 18.21 3.48 -6.50
CA MET A 113 18.69 4.74 -5.93
C MET A 113 18.99 5.78 -6.99
N THR A 114 19.63 5.38 -8.09
CA THR A 114 19.90 6.28 -9.22
C THR A 114 18.60 6.84 -9.79
N ALA A 115 17.62 5.99 -10.09
CA ALA A 115 16.32 6.42 -10.60
C ALA A 115 15.54 7.27 -9.59
N PHE A 116 15.65 6.97 -8.28
CA PHE A 116 15.05 7.78 -7.24
C PHE A 116 15.64 9.19 -7.19
N MET A 117 16.96 9.33 -7.22
CA MET A 117 17.62 10.64 -7.25
C MET A 117 17.29 11.44 -8.51
N GLU A 118 17.23 10.78 -9.66
CA GLU A 118 16.79 11.41 -10.92
C GLU A 118 15.34 11.88 -10.85
N SER A 119 14.47 11.09 -10.22
CA SER A 119 13.05 11.43 -10.00
C SER A 119 12.91 12.64 -9.08
N VAL A 120 13.63 12.68 -7.97
CA VAL A 120 13.68 13.84 -7.06
C VAL A 120 14.13 15.10 -7.81
N ALA A 121 15.21 15.02 -8.59
CA ALA A 121 15.71 16.13 -9.38
C ALA A 121 14.73 16.56 -10.51
N LEU A 122 13.98 15.63 -11.09
CA LEU A 122 12.94 15.93 -12.08
C LEU A 122 11.77 16.69 -11.42
N ILE A 123 11.32 16.24 -10.25
CA ILE A 123 10.24 16.86 -9.48
C ILE A 123 10.64 18.30 -9.11
N GLU A 124 11.89 18.52 -8.70
CA GLU A 124 12.42 19.86 -8.42
C GLU A 124 12.45 20.74 -9.68
N ARG A 125 12.94 20.23 -10.82
CA ARG A 125 12.89 20.94 -12.11
C ARG A 125 11.46 21.23 -12.59
N ALA A 126 10.48 20.44 -12.16
CA ALA A 126 9.06 20.69 -12.45
C ALA A 126 8.45 21.80 -11.57
N GLY A 127 9.24 22.43 -10.70
CA GLY A 127 8.88 23.59 -9.89
C GLY A 127 8.48 23.27 -8.45
N ALA A 128 8.71 22.06 -7.97
CA ALA A 128 8.56 21.72 -6.56
C ALA A 128 9.81 22.14 -5.76
N THR A 129 9.63 22.30 -4.45
CA THR A 129 10.75 22.45 -3.49
C THR A 129 10.91 21.14 -2.72
N ILE A 130 12.09 20.54 -2.79
CA ILE A 130 12.41 19.33 -2.05
C ILE A 130 13.01 19.68 -0.69
N VAL A 131 12.58 18.98 0.36
CA VAL A 131 13.07 19.13 1.72
C VAL A 131 13.22 17.78 2.41
N ASP A 132 14.05 17.73 3.46
CA ASP A 132 14.13 16.55 4.32
C ASP A 132 12.86 16.45 5.16
N ALA A 133 12.22 15.27 5.16
CA ALA A 133 10.98 15.01 5.91
C ALA A 133 11.08 13.65 6.63
N ASN A 134 12.07 13.55 7.51
CA ASN A 134 12.40 12.33 8.23
C ASN A 134 11.31 11.91 9.22
N PHE A 135 11.11 10.60 9.36
CA PHE A 135 10.22 10.00 10.35
C PHE A 135 10.97 9.80 11.67
N THR A 136 10.65 10.63 12.68
CA THR A 136 11.43 10.70 13.91
C THR A 136 11.40 9.44 14.76
N ALA A 137 10.31 8.65 14.68
CA ALA A 137 10.16 7.39 15.39
C ALA A 137 10.56 6.15 14.56
N PHE A 138 11.08 6.34 13.35
CA PHE A 138 11.43 5.22 12.47
C PHE A 138 12.50 4.28 13.07
N PRO A 139 13.54 4.78 13.76
CA PRO A 139 14.51 3.92 14.44
C PRO A 139 13.90 3.00 15.51
N GLU A 140 12.84 3.44 16.16
CA GLU A 140 12.09 2.66 17.16
C GLU A 140 11.16 1.65 16.48
N TYR A 141 10.42 2.10 15.47
CA TYR A 141 9.51 1.26 14.71
C TYR A 141 10.15 0.00 14.14
N VAL A 142 11.35 0.10 13.55
CA VAL A 142 12.02 -1.05 12.93
C VAL A 142 12.56 -2.07 13.94
N GLN A 143 12.54 -1.75 15.22
CA GLN A 143 13.04 -2.61 16.30
C GLN A 143 11.92 -3.29 17.09
N ASP A 144 10.68 -2.94 16.85
CA ASP A 144 9.54 -3.53 17.53
C ASP A 144 8.64 -4.37 16.60
N ASN A 145 7.61 -5.00 17.15
CA ASN A 145 6.68 -5.84 16.40
C ASN A 145 5.21 -5.44 16.62
N ASN A 146 4.96 -4.22 17.08
CA ASN A 146 3.60 -3.77 17.41
C ASN A 146 2.64 -3.84 16.23
N GLU A 147 3.11 -3.59 14.99
CA GLU A 147 2.29 -3.77 13.80
C GLU A 147 1.80 -5.21 13.67
N THR A 148 2.70 -6.18 13.78
CA THR A 148 2.33 -7.61 13.73
C THR A 148 1.36 -8.00 14.84
N LEU A 149 1.57 -7.51 16.06
CA LEU A 149 0.67 -7.79 17.20
C LEU A 149 -0.75 -7.26 16.93
N VAL A 150 -0.86 -6.06 16.36
CA VAL A 150 -2.17 -5.48 16.00
C VAL A 150 -2.83 -6.28 14.87
N LEU A 151 -2.08 -6.58 13.81
CA LEU A 151 -2.62 -7.33 12.66
C LEU A 151 -3.11 -8.73 13.07
N ASN A 152 -2.32 -9.45 13.87
CA ASN A 152 -2.70 -10.77 14.36
C ASN A 152 -3.97 -10.72 15.23
N ALA A 153 -4.04 -9.75 16.16
CA ALA A 153 -5.17 -9.60 17.05
C ALA A 153 -6.47 -9.22 16.31
N ASP A 154 -6.37 -8.29 15.35
CA ASP A 154 -7.49 -7.91 14.50
C ASP A 154 -7.94 -9.07 13.63
N PHE A 155 -7.01 -9.81 13.04
CA PHE A 155 -7.33 -10.93 12.15
C PHE A 155 -8.13 -12.01 12.86
N LEU A 156 -7.76 -12.36 14.10
CA LEU A 156 -8.51 -13.32 14.91
C LEU A 156 -9.97 -12.90 15.12
N THR A 157 -10.23 -11.61 15.34
CA THR A 157 -11.59 -11.10 15.56
C THR A 157 -12.35 -10.87 14.26
N ASN A 158 -11.70 -10.18 13.31
CA ASN A 158 -12.37 -9.69 12.11
C ASN A 158 -12.73 -10.82 11.15
N LEU A 159 -11.87 -11.85 11.04
CA LEU A 159 -12.16 -13.02 10.21
C LEU A 159 -13.34 -13.82 10.77
N ALA A 160 -13.40 -14.02 12.08
CA ALA A 160 -14.52 -14.71 12.72
C ALA A 160 -15.84 -13.95 12.49
N THR A 161 -15.82 -12.62 12.61
CA THR A 161 -16.97 -11.76 12.31
C THR A 161 -17.42 -11.92 10.86
N TYR A 162 -16.49 -11.80 9.90
CA TYR A 162 -16.76 -11.99 8.47
C TYR A 162 -17.38 -13.36 8.16
N LEU A 163 -16.82 -14.43 8.71
CA LEU A 163 -17.32 -15.78 8.48
C LEU A 163 -18.73 -15.99 9.04
N SER A 164 -19.08 -15.31 10.15
CA SER A 164 -20.41 -15.35 10.75
C SER A 164 -21.50 -14.69 9.91
N GLU A 165 -21.12 -13.76 9.00
CA GLU A 165 -22.04 -13.04 8.10
C GLU A 165 -22.32 -13.79 6.80
N LEU A 166 -21.60 -14.90 6.53
CA LEU A 166 -21.82 -15.68 5.31
C LEU A 166 -23.18 -16.37 5.32
N SER A 167 -23.95 -16.15 4.28
CA SER A 167 -25.25 -16.80 4.07
C SER A 167 -25.15 -18.30 3.76
N TYR A 168 -23.98 -18.77 3.34
CA TYR A 168 -23.70 -20.16 3.02
C TYR A 168 -22.26 -20.51 3.43
N ASN A 169 -22.13 -21.48 4.34
CA ASN A 169 -20.84 -21.94 4.87
C ASN A 169 -20.86 -23.48 4.96
N PRO A 170 -20.65 -24.18 3.84
CA PRO A 170 -20.84 -25.65 3.78
C PRO A 170 -19.81 -26.44 4.57
N ASN A 171 -18.64 -25.86 4.84
CA ASN A 171 -17.57 -26.51 5.58
C ASN A 171 -17.57 -26.14 7.07
N ASN A 172 -18.52 -25.32 7.51
CA ASN A 172 -18.66 -24.85 8.89
C ASN A 172 -17.34 -24.25 9.44
N VAL A 173 -16.65 -23.45 8.62
CA VAL A 173 -15.44 -22.72 9.00
C VAL A 173 -15.86 -21.42 9.69
N THR A 174 -15.51 -21.24 10.96
CA THR A 174 -16.06 -20.14 11.79
C THR A 174 -15.01 -19.15 12.29
N ASP A 175 -13.74 -19.54 12.27
CA ASP A 175 -12.61 -18.74 12.75
C ASP A 175 -11.29 -19.09 12.03
N LEU A 176 -10.19 -18.46 12.43
CA LEU A 176 -8.88 -18.70 11.83
C LEU A 176 -8.35 -20.11 12.10
N GLN A 177 -8.68 -20.71 13.24
CA GLN A 177 -8.30 -22.09 13.55
C GLN A 177 -8.94 -23.06 12.55
N ASP A 178 -10.23 -22.89 12.28
CA ASP A 178 -10.96 -23.73 11.31
C ASP A 178 -10.39 -23.54 9.88
N VAL A 179 -10.04 -22.31 9.49
CA VAL A 179 -9.38 -22.01 8.20
C VAL A 179 -8.06 -22.75 8.09
N ARG A 180 -7.21 -22.69 9.15
CA ARG A 180 -5.92 -23.38 9.19
C ARG A 180 -6.11 -24.89 9.09
N ASP A 181 -7.03 -25.45 9.87
CA ASP A 181 -7.30 -26.89 9.88
C ASP A 181 -7.84 -27.37 8.52
N PHE A 182 -8.71 -26.58 7.89
CA PHE A 182 -9.18 -26.87 6.54
C PHE A 182 -8.01 -26.89 5.54
N THR A 183 -7.16 -25.88 5.56
CA THR A 183 -5.99 -25.72 4.66
C THR A 183 -5.02 -26.91 4.82
N HIS A 184 -4.76 -27.35 6.06
CA HIS A 184 -3.88 -28.49 6.32
C HIS A 184 -4.45 -29.83 5.81
N ASN A 185 -5.77 -29.96 5.75
CA ASN A 185 -6.46 -31.20 5.38
C ASN A 185 -6.94 -31.24 3.93
N PHE A 186 -6.95 -30.10 3.21
CA PHE A 186 -7.42 -30.03 1.83
C PHE A 186 -6.26 -29.98 0.85
N THR A 187 -6.04 -31.07 0.13
CA THR A 187 -4.84 -31.28 -0.73
C THR A 187 -4.63 -30.15 -1.75
N ALA A 188 -5.70 -29.48 -2.24
CA ALA A 188 -5.59 -28.41 -3.21
C ALA A 188 -5.01 -27.11 -2.63
N GLU A 189 -4.89 -26.99 -1.30
CA GLU A 189 -4.25 -25.85 -0.63
C GLU A 189 -2.72 -25.96 -0.59
N ASP A 190 -2.18 -27.10 -1.04
CA ASP A 190 -0.74 -27.34 -1.21
C ASP A 190 0.08 -27.26 0.10
N TRP A 191 -0.54 -27.48 1.25
CA TRP A 191 0.19 -27.54 2.52
C TRP A 191 1.05 -28.83 2.58
N PRO A 192 2.31 -28.80 3.06
CA PRO A 192 3.03 -27.67 3.70
C PRO A 192 3.85 -26.77 2.74
N ASP A 193 3.85 -27.01 1.43
CA ASP A 193 4.60 -26.18 0.47
C ASP A 193 4.10 -24.73 0.47
N ARG A 194 2.79 -24.56 0.68
CA ARG A 194 2.14 -23.28 1.01
C ARG A 194 1.85 -23.29 2.51
N ASP A 195 2.78 -22.71 3.28
CA ASP A 195 2.69 -22.74 4.74
C ASP A 195 1.67 -21.75 5.32
N THR A 196 1.30 -21.99 6.57
CA THR A 196 0.38 -21.16 7.36
C THR A 196 1.09 -20.37 8.46
N ALA A 197 2.39 -20.11 8.30
CA ALA A 197 3.24 -19.55 9.37
C ALA A 197 2.71 -18.24 9.97
N VAL A 198 2.05 -17.37 9.17
CA VAL A 198 1.43 -16.14 9.67
C VAL A 198 0.21 -16.45 10.55
N TRP A 199 -0.58 -17.46 10.19
CA TRP A 199 -1.73 -17.88 10.99
C TRP A 199 -1.29 -18.60 12.28
N ASP A 200 -0.23 -19.42 12.18
CA ASP A 200 0.37 -20.10 13.33
C ASP A 200 0.91 -19.06 14.34
N ASP A 201 1.51 -17.98 13.87
CA ASP A 201 1.97 -16.89 14.73
C ASP A 201 0.80 -16.24 15.49
N ALA A 202 -0.30 -15.93 14.80
CA ALA A 202 -1.48 -15.35 15.42
C ALA A 202 -2.15 -16.29 16.44
N LEU A 203 -2.29 -17.59 16.10
CA LEU A 203 -2.99 -18.57 16.90
C LEU A 203 -2.15 -19.12 18.07
N ASP A 204 -0.90 -19.52 17.79
CA ASP A 204 -0.11 -20.34 18.71
C ASP A 204 0.90 -19.50 19.49
N ASN A 205 1.53 -18.48 18.88
CA ASN A 205 2.51 -17.64 19.55
C ASN A 205 1.85 -16.46 20.27
N GLN A 206 0.97 -15.74 19.59
CA GLN A 206 0.25 -14.61 20.19
C GLN A 206 -0.93 -15.07 21.03
N GLY A 207 -1.89 -15.79 20.44
CA GLY A 207 -3.01 -16.43 21.12
C GLY A 207 -4.01 -15.49 21.80
N TRP A 208 -4.03 -14.20 21.44
CA TRP A 208 -4.97 -13.19 21.96
C TRP A 208 -5.44 -12.26 20.85
N ASN A 209 -6.67 -11.77 20.96
CA ASN A 209 -7.31 -10.93 19.95
C ASN A 209 -7.42 -9.45 20.40
N ASN A 210 -8.06 -8.62 19.61
CA ASN A 210 -8.15 -7.17 19.84
C ASN A 210 -9.05 -6.75 21.02
N THR A 211 -9.66 -7.69 21.75
CA THR A 211 -10.33 -7.41 23.02
C THR A 211 -9.39 -7.55 24.23
N ASP A 212 -8.18 -8.09 24.03
CA ASP A 212 -7.17 -8.21 25.09
C ASP A 212 -6.59 -6.83 25.44
N PRO A 213 -6.34 -6.52 26.73
CA PRO A 213 -5.75 -5.24 27.14
C PRO A 213 -4.40 -4.92 26.48
N ARG A 214 -3.63 -5.93 26.07
CA ARG A 214 -2.32 -5.75 25.36
C ARG A 214 -2.47 -5.12 23.99
N PHE A 215 -3.61 -5.32 23.31
CA PHE A 215 -3.91 -4.73 22.01
C PHE A 215 -3.79 -3.22 22.03
N TRP A 216 -4.40 -2.57 23.03
CA TRP A 216 -4.43 -1.12 23.09
C TRP A 216 -3.05 -0.49 23.17
N ALA A 217 -2.12 -1.09 23.92
CA ALA A 217 -0.75 -0.60 24.03
C ALA A 217 0.00 -0.70 22.68
N ALA A 218 -0.12 -1.83 21.97
CA ALA A 218 0.48 -2.02 20.64
C ALA A 218 -0.13 -1.06 19.61
N TYR A 219 -1.45 -0.90 19.62
CA TYR A 219 -2.15 0.01 18.71
C TYR A 219 -1.77 1.49 18.95
N GLN A 220 -1.62 1.92 20.21
CA GLN A 220 -1.14 3.27 20.53
C GLN A 220 0.29 3.51 20.02
N ALA A 221 1.17 2.52 20.11
CA ALA A 221 2.51 2.61 19.52
C ALA A 221 2.45 2.77 17.99
N ASN A 222 1.60 1.99 17.31
CA ASN A 222 1.38 2.13 15.87
C ASN A 222 0.85 3.52 15.49
N LEU A 223 -0.09 4.06 16.26
CA LEU A 223 -0.59 5.42 16.05
C LEU A 223 0.48 6.49 16.23
N TYR A 224 1.42 6.29 17.15
CA TYR A 224 2.58 7.18 17.31
C TYR A 224 3.57 7.03 16.14
N TYR A 225 3.93 5.80 15.76
CA TYR A 225 4.89 5.54 14.67
C TYR A 225 4.40 6.02 13.30
N GLY A 226 3.13 5.87 12.98
CA GLY A 226 2.57 6.39 11.73
C GLY A 226 2.10 7.85 11.83
N GLY A 227 1.79 8.31 13.05
CA GLY A 227 1.28 9.64 13.37
C GLY A 227 2.38 10.68 13.55
N GLU A 228 2.53 11.20 14.78
CA GLU A 228 3.48 12.27 15.12
C GLU A 228 4.92 11.88 14.84
N GLY A 229 5.30 10.64 15.13
CA GLY A 229 6.64 10.11 14.89
C GLY A 229 6.92 9.71 13.43
N GLY A 230 5.90 9.60 12.60
CA GLY A 230 5.98 9.14 11.21
C GLY A 230 5.47 10.13 10.18
N ILE A 231 4.62 9.60 9.27
CA ILE A 231 4.19 10.34 8.08
C ILE A 231 3.41 11.61 8.43
N LEU A 232 2.44 11.57 9.36
CA LEU A 232 1.63 12.74 9.65
C LEU A 232 2.47 13.85 10.30
N GLY A 233 3.34 13.48 11.25
CA GLY A 233 4.25 14.44 11.88
C GLY A 233 5.26 15.04 10.89
N ALA A 234 5.79 14.27 9.95
CA ALA A 234 6.69 14.76 8.91
C ALA A 234 5.99 15.77 7.98
N LEU A 235 4.76 15.43 7.53
CA LEU A 235 3.94 16.35 6.72
C LEU A 235 3.68 17.68 7.42
N ASP A 236 3.44 17.66 8.75
CA ASP A 236 3.15 18.86 9.53
C ASP A 236 4.40 19.68 9.83
N ARG A 237 5.46 19.06 10.34
CA ARG A 237 6.72 19.74 10.72
C ARG A 237 7.35 20.47 9.55
N GLU A 238 7.39 19.81 8.39
CA GLU A 238 8.06 20.34 7.20
C GLU A 238 7.11 21.12 6.28
N ASN A 239 5.82 21.17 6.62
CA ASN A 239 4.78 21.79 5.81
C ASN A 239 4.84 21.32 4.35
N VAL A 240 4.82 20.02 4.14
CA VAL A 240 4.91 19.40 2.82
C VAL A 240 3.58 18.79 2.39
N SER A 241 3.36 18.75 1.08
CA SER A 241 2.16 18.19 0.46
C SER A 241 2.21 16.66 0.37
N ALA A 242 3.41 16.10 0.26
CA ALA A 242 3.64 14.65 0.22
C ALA A 242 5.07 14.33 0.68
N VAL A 243 5.31 13.08 1.05
CA VAL A 243 6.64 12.51 1.29
C VAL A 243 6.93 11.45 0.25
N LEU A 244 8.15 11.44 -0.30
CA LEU A 244 8.63 10.49 -1.31
C LEU A 244 9.48 9.40 -0.69
N LEU A 245 9.31 8.19 -1.19
CA LEU A 245 10.22 7.04 -1.00
C LEU A 245 10.20 6.15 -2.25
N PRO A 246 11.26 5.37 -2.51
CA PRO A 246 11.15 4.18 -3.36
C PRO A 246 9.99 3.30 -2.84
N THR A 247 9.18 2.75 -3.75
CA THR A 247 7.94 2.06 -3.35
C THR A 247 8.17 0.91 -2.39
N GLN A 248 9.24 0.16 -2.55
CA GLN A 248 9.58 -0.95 -1.66
C GLN A 248 9.72 -0.57 -0.18
N LEU A 249 9.96 0.73 0.14
CA LEU A 249 10.12 1.24 1.50
C LEU A 249 8.88 1.97 2.04
N SER A 250 7.88 2.19 1.19
CA SER A 250 6.77 3.08 1.49
C SER A 250 5.56 2.47 2.21
N PRO A 251 5.30 1.13 2.21
CA PRO A 251 4.00 0.62 2.64
C PRO A 251 3.72 0.72 4.13
N GLY A 252 4.71 0.42 5.00
CA GLY A 252 4.49 0.18 6.43
C GLY A 252 3.98 1.41 7.19
N ILE A 253 4.77 2.47 7.28
CA ILE A 253 4.45 3.64 8.11
C ILE A 253 3.07 4.27 7.78
N PRO A 254 2.68 4.51 6.52
CA PRO A 254 1.35 5.02 6.20
C PRO A 254 0.22 4.04 6.54
N ALA A 255 0.49 2.73 6.52
CA ALA A 255 -0.51 1.71 6.86
C ALA A 255 -0.95 1.81 8.31
N LEU A 256 -0.01 2.03 9.26
CA LEU A 256 -0.27 2.12 10.71
C LEU A 256 -1.36 3.14 11.09
N VAL A 257 -1.49 4.19 10.30
CA VAL A 257 -2.48 5.25 10.52
C VAL A 257 -3.51 5.35 9.41
N GLY A 258 -3.49 4.45 8.43
CA GLY A 258 -4.43 4.44 7.31
C GLY A 258 -4.27 5.61 6.34
N SER A 259 -3.08 6.21 6.22
CA SER A 259 -2.80 7.32 5.29
C SER A 259 -2.68 6.84 3.84
N PRO A 260 -3.07 7.66 2.85
CA PRO A 260 -3.03 7.29 1.45
C PRO A 260 -1.61 7.27 0.88
N VAL A 261 -1.39 6.38 -0.08
CA VAL A 261 -0.16 6.28 -0.86
C VAL A 261 -0.49 6.00 -2.32
N ILE A 262 0.20 6.65 -3.23
CA ILE A 262 0.15 6.32 -4.65
C ILE A 262 1.55 5.92 -5.13
N THR A 263 1.67 4.78 -5.80
CA THR A 263 2.90 4.36 -6.47
C THR A 263 2.76 4.50 -7.98
N VAL A 264 3.86 4.91 -8.63
CA VAL A 264 3.96 5.06 -10.08
C VAL A 264 5.27 4.44 -10.57
N PRO A 265 5.34 3.91 -11.81
CA PRO A 265 6.59 3.41 -12.38
C PRO A 265 7.71 4.44 -12.34
N MET A 266 8.89 4.04 -11.85
CA MET A 266 10.07 4.90 -11.71
C MET A 266 11.24 4.44 -12.61
N GLY A 267 11.31 3.15 -12.91
CA GLY A 267 12.37 2.58 -13.72
C GLY A 267 12.36 1.05 -13.74
N PHE A 268 13.47 0.50 -14.22
CA PHE A 268 13.65 -0.95 -14.38
C PHE A 268 15.10 -1.31 -14.05
N TYR A 269 15.29 -2.52 -13.52
CA TYR A 269 16.62 -3.08 -13.40
C TYR A 269 17.27 -3.27 -14.80
N PRO A 270 18.59 -3.09 -14.93
CA PRO A 270 19.32 -3.30 -16.18
C PRO A 270 19.08 -4.70 -16.78
N ALA A 271 19.25 -4.82 -18.10
CA ALA A 271 19.00 -6.09 -18.80
C ALA A 271 20.00 -7.20 -18.43
N ASP A 272 21.13 -6.86 -17.85
CA ASP A 272 22.19 -7.75 -17.36
C ASP A 272 22.20 -7.90 -15.84
N TRP A 273 21.16 -7.41 -15.15
CA TRP A 273 21.04 -7.52 -13.69
C TRP A 273 20.89 -8.98 -13.26
N ASN A 274 21.55 -9.36 -12.17
CA ASN A 274 21.46 -10.71 -11.63
C ASN A 274 20.07 -10.98 -11.07
N VAL A 275 19.57 -12.19 -11.29
CA VAL A 275 18.32 -12.64 -10.69
C VAL A 275 18.56 -12.94 -9.21
N THR A 276 17.74 -12.35 -8.33
CA THR A 276 17.64 -12.70 -6.93
C THR A 276 16.27 -13.27 -6.62
N TYR A 277 16.18 -14.09 -5.58
CA TYR A 277 14.95 -14.73 -5.18
C TYR A 277 14.60 -14.36 -3.74
N ASN A 278 13.32 -14.42 -3.44
CA ASN A 278 12.82 -14.25 -2.08
C ASN A 278 13.44 -15.32 -1.13
N ARG A 279 13.27 -15.08 0.19
CA ARG A 279 13.82 -15.97 1.23
C ARG A 279 13.45 -17.46 1.04
N ARG A 280 12.30 -17.76 0.42
CA ARG A 280 11.84 -19.13 0.14
C ARG A 280 12.32 -19.68 -1.19
N ASN A 281 13.03 -18.88 -1.98
CA ASN A 281 13.50 -19.22 -3.33
C ASN A 281 12.37 -19.60 -4.31
N THR A 282 11.18 -19.04 -4.10
CA THR A 282 9.97 -19.34 -4.88
C THR A 282 9.57 -18.23 -5.85
N LEU A 283 10.00 -16.99 -5.58
CA LEU A 283 9.66 -15.82 -6.39
C LEU A 283 10.91 -15.01 -6.69
N VAL A 284 11.01 -14.50 -7.91
CA VAL A 284 12.03 -13.52 -8.29
C VAL A 284 11.75 -12.19 -7.57
N GLU A 285 12.72 -11.68 -6.83
CA GLU A 285 12.65 -10.33 -6.20
C GLU A 285 13.22 -9.28 -7.13
N THR A 286 14.44 -9.49 -7.63
CA THR A 286 15.06 -8.60 -8.62
C THR A 286 15.59 -9.40 -9.80
N GLY A 287 15.74 -8.76 -10.95
CA GLY A 287 16.23 -9.42 -12.15
C GLY A 287 16.17 -8.50 -13.37
N PRO A 288 16.63 -8.98 -14.52
CA PRO A 288 16.61 -8.22 -15.75
C PRO A 288 15.24 -7.61 -16.06
N LYS A 289 15.19 -6.29 -16.19
CA LYS A 289 13.97 -5.55 -16.54
C LYS A 289 12.80 -5.68 -15.56
N VAL A 290 13.03 -6.17 -14.34
CA VAL A 290 12.03 -6.07 -13.27
C VAL A 290 11.79 -4.58 -12.98
N PRO A 291 10.54 -4.10 -12.97
CA PRO A 291 10.26 -2.70 -12.68
C PRO A 291 10.35 -2.38 -11.20
N PHE A 292 10.48 -1.09 -10.90
CA PHE A 292 10.37 -0.53 -9.56
C PHE A 292 9.73 0.87 -9.62
N GLY A 293 9.13 1.30 -8.53
CA GLY A 293 8.29 2.50 -8.47
C GLY A 293 8.72 3.56 -7.47
N LEU A 294 8.11 4.73 -7.64
CA LEU A 294 8.15 5.87 -6.75
C LEU A 294 6.81 6.02 -6.03
N SER A 295 6.83 6.16 -4.71
CA SER A 295 5.64 6.42 -3.91
C SER A 295 5.54 7.86 -3.44
N PHE A 296 4.32 8.42 -3.55
CA PHE A 296 3.89 9.66 -2.93
C PHE A 296 2.95 9.32 -1.76
N MET A 297 3.33 9.69 -0.56
CA MET A 297 2.58 9.43 0.68
C MET A 297 2.01 10.75 1.21
N GLY A 298 0.76 10.76 1.65
CA GLY A 298 0.07 12.00 2.03
C GLY A 298 -0.82 11.93 3.25
N ARG A 299 -1.56 13.02 3.45
CA ARG A 299 -2.55 13.14 4.54
C ARG A 299 -3.78 12.31 4.23
N LYS A 300 -4.46 11.85 5.28
CA LYS A 300 -5.76 11.20 5.13
C LYS A 300 -6.72 12.08 4.33
N PHE A 301 -7.41 11.46 3.39
CA PHE A 301 -8.41 12.08 2.50
C PHE A 301 -7.86 13.17 1.56
N ASP A 302 -6.53 13.19 1.33
CA ASP A 302 -5.90 14.11 0.38
C ASP A 302 -5.39 13.36 -0.89
N GLU A 303 -6.12 12.35 -1.30
CA GLU A 303 -5.82 11.57 -2.51
C GLU A 303 -5.76 12.45 -3.77
N ALA A 304 -6.59 13.49 -3.83
CA ALA A 304 -6.59 14.42 -4.97
C ALA A 304 -5.22 15.09 -5.16
N THR A 305 -4.58 15.54 -4.07
CA THR A 305 -3.22 16.09 -4.13
C THR A 305 -2.23 15.04 -4.63
N LEU A 306 -2.26 13.82 -4.07
CA LEU A 306 -1.34 12.74 -4.47
C LEU A 306 -1.52 12.34 -5.93
N ILE A 307 -2.76 12.24 -6.42
CA ILE A 307 -3.09 11.95 -7.81
C ILE A 307 -2.51 13.04 -8.73
N GLY A 308 -2.67 14.30 -8.37
CA GLY A 308 -2.08 15.40 -9.13
C GLY A 308 -0.57 15.31 -9.23
N LEU A 309 0.13 15.10 -8.10
CA LEU A 309 1.59 14.96 -8.06
C LEU A 309 2.08 13.77 -8.88
N ALA A 310 1.46 12.62 -8.69
CA ALA A 310 1.79 11.38 -9.38
C ALA A 310 1.53 11.49 -10.90
N TYR A 311 0.40 12.09 -11.30
CA TYR A 311 0.10 12.36 -12.70
C TYR A 311 1.11 13.29 -13.35
N ALA A 312 1.45 14.39 -12.68
CA ALA A 312 2.44 15.34 -13.19
C ALA A 312 3.83 14.69 -13.35
N TYR A 313 4.21 13.77 -12.47
CA TYR A 313 5.44 12.97 -12.59
C TYR A 313 5.33 11.95 -13.74
N GLU A 314 4.28 11.14 -13.78
CA GLU A 314 4.05 10.13 -14.81
C GLU A 314 4.12 10.72 -16.22
N GLN A 315 3.44 11.87 -16.46
CA GLN A 315 3.39 12.52 -17.77
C GLN A 315 4.73 13.12 -18.22
N ARG A 316 5.70 13.27 -17.32
CA ARG A 316 7.05 13.74 -17.64
C ARG A 316 8.02 12.60 -17.89
N THR A 317 7.79 11.46 -17.31
CA THR A 317 8.69 10.32 -17.38
C THR A 317 8.23 9.26 -18.37
N MET A 318 6.95 8.91 -18.33
CA MET A 318 6.35 7.82 -19.11
C MET A 318 7.12 6.50 -18.99
N HIS A 319 7.81 6.26 -17.88
CA HIS A 319 8.66 5.08 -17.62
C HIS A 319 7.95 3.76 -17.89
N ARG A 320 6.62 3.76 -17.73
CA ARG A 320 5.82 2.59 -18.06
C ARG A 320 6.05 2.06 -19.48
N ASN A 321 6.44 2.90 -20.41
CA ASN A 321 6.63 2.55 -21.83
C ASN A 321 8.05 2.06 -22.15
N ASP A 322 8.99 2.14 -21.20
CA ASP A 322 10.40 1.82 -21.42
C ASP A 322 10.63 0.31 -21.63
N VAL A 323 9.78 -0.50 -21.01
CA VAL A 323 9.82 -1.96 -21.16
C VAL A 323 8.44 -2.51 -21.51
N GLN A 324 8.36 -3.38 -22.51
CA GLN A 324 7.12 -4.03 -22.89
C GLN A 324 6.87 -5.29 -22.03
N PRO A 325 5.61 -5.66 -21.76
CA PRO A 325 5.27 -6.90 -21.08
C PRO A 325 5.86 -8.11 -21.81
N TYR A 326 6.31 -9.09 -21.05
CA TYR A 326 6.82 -10.34 -21.62
C TYR A 326 5.72 -11.12 -22.36
N ILE A 327 4.51 -11.11 -21.80
CA ILE A 327 3.33 -11.70 -22.44
C ILE A 327 2.36 -10.56 -22.76
N ILE A 328 2.07 -10.39 -24.03
CA ILE A 328 1.06 -9.42 -24.52
C ILE A 328 -0.23 -10.21 -24.78
N PRO A 329 -1.35 -9.88 -24.11
CA PRO A 329 -2.61 -10.56 -24.36
C PRO A 329 -3.08 -10.31 -25.81
N ASN A 330 -3.65 -11.33 -26.43
CA ASN A 330 -4.20 -11.26 -27.78
C ASN A 330 -5.65 -10.76 -27.80
N ILE A 331 -6.22 -10.49 -26.62
CA ILE A 331 -7.63 -10.17 -26.42
C ILE A 331 -7.72 -8.89 -25.62
N GLU A 332 -8.45 -7.92 -26.11
CA GLU A 332 -8.71 -6.64 -25.44
C GLU A 332 -10.17 -6.57 -24.97
N LEU A 333 -10.47 -5.66 -24.03
CA LEU A 333 -11.83 -5.48 -23.50
C LEU A 333 -12.85 -5.21 -24.62
N GLY A 334 -12.44 -4.45 -25.65
CA GLY A 334 -13.29 -4.14 -26.82
C GLY A 334 -13.73 -5.36 -27.63
N ASP A 335 -13.05 -6.50 -27.47
CA ASP A 335 -13.43 -7.76 -28.14
C ASP A 335 -14.66 -8.40 -27.49
N PHE A 336 -14.97 -8.04 -26.25
CA PHE A 336 -16.09 -8.57 -25.46
C PHE A 336 -17.26 -7.61 -25.33
N VAL A 337 -17.03 -6.32 -25.46
CA VAL A 337 -18.07 -5.29 -25.37
C VAL A 337 -18.60 -5.03 -26.78
N LYS A 338 -19.70 -5.70 -27.11
CA LYS A 338 -20.50 -5.43 -28.35
C LYS A 338 -21.64 -4.49 -28.02
#